data_aed3afd4447f61ee19f094a07b644aa2
#
_entry.id   aed3afd4447f61ee19f094a07b644aa2
#
_cell.length_a   1.000
_cell.length_b   1.000
_cell.length_c   1.000
_cell.angle_alpha   90.00
_cell.angle_beta   90.00
_cell.angle_gamma   90.00
#
_symmetry.space_group_name_H-M   'P 1'
#
loop_
_entity.id
_entity.type
_entity.pdbx_description
1 polymer ?
#
loop_
_entity_poly.entity_id
_entity_poly.type
_entity_poly.pdbx_seq_one_letter_code
_entity_poly.pdbx_strand_id
1 'polypeptide(L)'
;MVRITKVHTGIGDRGTTVHLNGETVSKGDDRLEVVGCIDELNCLIGIVRMELKRMPETTLDGGPRTTVLAAQREFDKTLSHLQQEMFDLGAECSTTPDSIPDGMQVLSAESCERLVNEMDEWLEEVEPLSSFILPSGNPIV
;
A
#
# COMPACT_ATOMS: atom_id res chain seq x y z
N MET A 1 -1.60 -13.20 18.71
CA MET A 1 -2.59 -12.38 17.98
C MET A 1 -2.81 -11.09 18.76
N VAL A 2 -2.45 -9.95 18.19
CA VAL A 2 -2.70 -8.64 18.82
C VAL A 2 -4.21 -8.37 18.78
N ARG A 3 -4.79 -7.99 19.92
CA ARG A 3 -6.22 -7.71 20.03
C ARG A 3 -6.39 -6.23 20.33
N ILE A 4 -6.91 -5.47 19.38
CA ILE A 4 -7.23 -4.05 19.57
C ILE A 4 -8.58 -3.99 20.29
N THR A 5 -8.54 -3.61 21.58
CA THR A 5 -9.75 -3.50 22.42
C THR A 5 -10.25 -2.07 22.55
N LYS A 6 -9.40 -1.09 22.24
CA LYS A 6 -9.72 0.33 22.30
C LYS A 6 -8.98 1.08 21.19
N VAL A 7 -9.72 1.71 20.28
CA VAL A 7 -9.16 2.44 19.14
C VAL A 7 -8.72 3.85 19.53
N HIS A 8 -9.47 4.51 20.40
CA HIS A 8 -9.14 5.86 20.86
C HIS A 8 -8.56 5.81 22.28
N THR A 9 -7.33 6.25 22.45
CA THR A 9 -6.61 6.25 23.73
C THR A 9 -6.36 7.65 24.30
N GLY A 10 -6.33 8.68 23.46
CA GLY A 10 -6.03 10.07 23.83
C GLY A 10 -4.57 10.33 24.22
N ILE A 11 -3.69 9.32 24.10
CA ILE A 11 -2.29 9.44 24.53
C ILE A 11 -1.54 10.52 23.73
N GLY A 12 -1.87 10.69 22.46
CA GLY A 12 -1.22 11.67 21.57
C GLY A 12 -1.83 13.08 21.54
N ASP A 13 -2.83 13.41 22.36
CA ASP A 13 -3.60 14.67 22.25
C ASP A 13 -2.81 15.91 22.71
N ARG A 14 -1.67 15.72 23.36
CA ARG A 14 -0.78 16.79 23.82
C ARG A 14 0.39 17.09 22.88
N GLY A 15 0.34 16.57 21.64
CA GLY A 15 1.37 16.83 20.63
C GLY A 15 2.60 15.93 20.72
N THR A 16 2.57 14.89 21.54
CA THR A 16 3.61 13.86 21.62
C THR A 16 3.03 12.48 21.34
N THR A 17 3.86 11.55 20.93
CA THR A 17 3.52 10.14 20.75
C THR A 17 4.70 9.27 21.16
N VAL A 18 4.56 7.95 21.04
CA VAL A 18 5.60 6.98 21.40
C VAL A 18 5.93 6.13 20.17
N HIS A 19 7.20 6.07 19.80
CA HIS A 19 7.70 5.16 18.79
C HIS A 19 7.63 3.70 19.25
N LEU A 20 7.76 2.75 18.33
CA LEU A 20 7.74 1.31 18.65
C LEU A 20 8.84 0.90 19.63
N ASN A 21 9.97 1.61 19.66
CA ASN A 21 11.06 1.41 20.61
C ASN A 21 10.78 2.00 22.01
N GLY A 22 9.59 2.60 22.23
CA GLY A 22 9.21 3.20 23.50
C GLY A 22 9.65 4.66 23.69
N GLU A 23 10.36 5.25 22.74
CA GLU A 23 10.79 6.64 22.79
C GLU A 23 9.61 7.60 22.59
N THR A 24 9.50 8.60 23.49
CA THR A 24 8.50 9.68 23.34
C THR A 24 9.04 10.76 22.42
N VAL A 25 8.30 11.04 21.36
CA VAL A 25 8.66 12.03 20.33
C VAL A 25 7.57 13.06 20.11
N SER A 26 7.92 14.18 19.50
CA SER A 26 6.94 15.15 19.02
C SER A 26 6.12 14.58 17.87
N LYS A 27 4.83 14.87 17.80
CA LYS A 27 4.02 14.56 16.61
C LYS A 27 4.43 15.34 15.35
N GLY A 28 5.27 16.37 15.49
CA GLY A 28 5.90 17.09 14.38
C GLY A 28 7.29 16.53 14.01
N ASP A 29 7.62 15.31 14.42
CA ASP A 29 8.84 14.64 14.02
C ASP A 29 8.76 14.18 12.56
N ASP A 30 9.84 14.37 11.79
CA ASP A 30 9.88 14.05 10.35
C ASP A 30 9.61 12.56 10.08
N ARG A 31 9.96 11.67 11.01
CA ARG A 31 9.65 10.24 10.87
C ARG A 31 8.15 9.98 10.91
N LEU A 32 7.41 10.71 11.74
CA LEU A 32 5.96 10.58 11.81
C LEU A 32 5.29 11.15 10.56
N GLU A 33 5.85 12.18 9.96
CA GLU A 33 5.41 12.69 8.65
C GLU A 33 5.58 11.61 7.58
N VAL A 34 6.74 10.94 7.54
CA VAL A 34 6.98 9.82 6.62
C VAL A 34 5.97 8.69 6.84
N VAL A 35 5.73 8.28 8.10
CA VAL A 35 4.72 7.26 8.43
C VAL A 35 3.33 7.69 7.98
N GLY A 36 2.96 8.95 8.19
CA GLY A 36 1.69 9.51 7.72
C GLY A 36 1.53 9.46 6.20
N CYS A 37 2.58 9.81 5.44
CA CYS A 37 2.58 9.70 3.98
C CYS A 37 2.43 8.25 3.50
N ILE A 38 3.07 7.29 4.18
CA ILE A 38 2.93 5.85 3.88
C ILE A 38 1.49 5.40 4.14
N ASP A 39 0.88 5.81 5.24
CA ASP A 39 -0.50 5.49 5.57
C ASP A 39 -1.49 6.06 4.55
N GLU A 40 -1.28 7.31 4.11
CA GLU A 40 -2.09 7.94 3.05
C GLU A 40 -1.97 7.17 1.73
N LEU A 41 -0.74 6.81 1.32
CA LEU A 41 -0.52 5.99 0.13
C LEU A 41 -1.22 4.64 0.26
N ASN A 42 -1.13 3.98 1.40
CA ASN A 42 -1.80 2.71 1.68
C ASN A 42 -3.33 2.83 1.55
N CYS A 43 -3.91 3.93 2.02
CA CYS A 43 -5.33 4.24 1.84
C CYS A 43 -5.70 4.42 0.36
N LEU A 44 -4.87 5.13 -0.42
CA LEU A 44 -5.08 5.31 -1.87
C LEU A 44 -5.04 3.98 -2.61
N ILE A 45 -4.09 3.09 -2.29
CA ILE A 45 -4.06 1.72 -2.82
C ILE A 45 -5.37 0.98 -2.50
N GLY A 46 -5.90 1.14 -1.29
CA GLY A 46 -7.19 0.58 -0.90
C GLY A 46 -8.35 1.08 -1.76
N ILE A 47 -8.34 2.36 -2.12
CA ILE A 47 -9.33 2.95 -3.03
C ILE A 47 -9.21 2.35 -4.45
N VAL A 48 -7.98 2.22 -4.97
CA VAL A 48 -7.74 1.58 -6.27
C VAL A 48 -8.28 0.15 -6.28
N ARG A 49 -8.01 -0.64 -5.25
CA ARG A 49 -8.54 -2.01 -5.08
C ARG A 49 -10.08 -2.04 -5.07
N MET A 50 -10.70 -1.07 -4.43
CA MET A 50 -12.16 -0.95 -4.43
C MET A 50 -12.70 -0.68 -5.84
N GLU A 51 -12.05 0.20 -6.60
CA GLU A 51 -12.46 0.52 -7.98
C GLU A 51 -12.23 -0.63 -8.95
N LEU A 52 -11.15 -1.37 -8.79
CA LEU A 52 -10.94 -2.61 -9.55
C LEU A 52 -12.15 -3.56 -9.40
N LYS A 53 -12.67 -3.73 -8.20
CA LYS A 53 -13.86 -4.58 -7.92
C LYS A 53 -15.17 -4.03 -8.47
N ARG A 54 -15.21 -2.73 -8.84
CA ARG A 54 -16.38 -2.11 -9.46
C ARG A 54 -16.38 -2.18 -10.98
N MET A 55 -15.27 -2.61 -11.58
CA MET A 55 -15.23 -2.76 -13.04
C MET A 55 -16.30 -3.77 -13.50
N PRO A 56 -17.05 -3.45 -14.58
CA PRO A 56 -18.09 -4.35 -15.06
C PRO A 56 -17.55 -5.72 -15.46
N GLU A 57 -18.03 -6.77 -14.83
CA GLU A 57 -17.60 -8.16 -15.04
C GLU A 57 -18.33 -8.84 -16.21
N THR A 58 -19.39 -8.19 -16.73
CA THR A 58 -20.19 -8.71 -17.84
C THR A 58 -20.23 -7.71 -19.00
N THR A 59 -20.38 -8.24 -20.19
CA THR A 59 -20.66 -7.50 -21.42
C THR A 59 -22.15 -7.08 -21.45
N LEU A 60 -22.52 -6.20 -22.39
CA LEU A 60 -23.91 -5.72 -22.53
C LEU A 60 -24.93 -6.83 -22.83
N ASP A 61 -24.48 -7.92 -23.43
CA ASP A 61 -25.26 -9.13 -23.72
C ASP A 61 -25.24 -10.17 -22.59
N GLY A 62 -24.62 -9.83 -21.44
CA GLY A 62 -24.57 -10.64 -20.23
C GLY A 62 -23.47 -11.69 -20.19
N GLY A 63 -22.59 -11.75 -21.20
CA GLY A 63 -21.44 -12.65 -21.20
C GLY A 63 -20.34 -12.20 -20.23
N PRO A 64 -19.49 -13.12 -19.71
CA PRO A 64 -18.41 -12.75 -18.82
C PRO A 64 -17.28 -12.00 -19.56
N ARG A 65 -16.75 -10.95 -18.94
CA ARG A 65 -15.54 -10.23 -19.40
C ARG A 65 -14.31 -10.90 -18.81
N THR A 66 -13.90 -12.02 -19.39
CA THR A 66 -12.82 -12.87 -18.85
C THR A 66 -11.50 -12.13 -18.64
N THR A 67 -11.12 -11.24 -19.56
CA THR A 67 -9.91 -10.41 -19.44
C THR A 67 -9.99 -9.46 -18.25
N VAL A 68 -11.14 -8.81 -18.03
CA VAL A 68 -11.35 -7.94 -16.87
C VAL A 68 -11.24 -8.73 -15.57
N LEU A 69 -11.88 -9.89 -15.51
CA LEU A 69 -11.84 -10.76 -14.32
C LEU A 69 -10.43 -11.27 -14.01
N ALA A 70 -9.63 -11.58 -15.05
CA ALA A 70 -8.24 -11.97 -14.89
C ALA A 70 -7.41 -10.80 -14.34
N ALA A 71 -7.49 -9.65 -14.98
CA ALA A 71 -6.79 -8.42 -14.55
C ALA A 71 -7.17 -8.01 -13.12
N GLN A 72 -8.46 -8.02 -12.77
CA GLN A 72 -8.91 -7.73 -11.41
C GLN A 72 -8.23 -8.63 -10.36
N ARG A 73 -8.15 -9.93 -10.62
CA ARG A 73 -7.52 -10.89 -9.69
C ARG A 73 -6.04 -10.64 -9.53
N GLU A 74 -5.36 -10.41 -10.62
CA GLU A 74 -3.92 -10.20 -10.65
C GLU A 74 -3.54 -8.89 -9.96
N PHE A 75 -4.13 -7.77 -10.37
CA PHE A 75 -3.88 -6.49 -9.74
C PHE A 75 -4.31 -6.44 -8.27
N ASP A 76 -5.46 -7.04 -7.89
CA ASP A 76 -5.88 -7.07 -6.49
C ASP A 76 -4.89 -7.88 -5.62
N LYS A 77 -4.29 -8.94 -6.17
CA LYS A 77 -3.25 -9.72 -5.49
C LYS A 77 -2.01 -8.87 -5.24
N THR A 78 -1.46 -8.22 -6.26
CA THR A 78 -0.27 -7.36 -6.15
C THR A 78 -0.52 -6.17 -5.22
N LEU A 79 -1.64 -5.47 -5.39
CA LEU A 79 -2.00 -4.33 -4.55
C LEU A 79 -2.27 -4.74 -3.09
N SER A 80 -2.79 -5.96 -2.85
CA SER A 80 -2.95 -6.49 -1.50
C SER A 80 -1.61 -6.73 -0.82
N HIS A 81 -0.66 -7.29 -1.55
CA HIS A 81 0.72 -7.48 -1.08
C HIS A 81 1.37 -6.13 -0.77
N LEU A 82 1.24 -5.18 -1.69
CA LEU A 82 1.80 -3.84 -1.53
C LEU A 82 1.23 -3.13 -0.30
N GLN A 83 -0.06 -3.27 0.00
CA GLN A 83 -0.64 -2.71 1.23
C GLN A 83 -0.02 -3.32 2.50
N GLN A 84 0.30 -4.61 2.51
CA GLN A 84 0.99 -5.23 3.62
C GLN A 84 2.42 -4.68 3.72
N GLU A 85 3.14 -4.59 2.62
CA GLU A 85 4.49 -4.02 2.58
C GLU A 85 4.52 -2.56 3.00
N MET A 86 3.52 -1.75 2.63
CA MET A 86 3.38 -0.37 3.13
C MET A 86 3.17 -0.33 4.65
N PHE A 87 2.39 -1.26 5.20
CA PHE A 87 2.20 -1.36 6.64
C PHE A 87 3.51 -1.73 7.36
N ASP A 88 4.26 -2.69 6.82
CA ASP A 88 5.55 -3.11 7.36
C ASP A 88 6.58 -1.96 7.26
N LEU A 89 6.61 -1.23 6.14
CA LEU A 89 7.44 -0.03 5.94
C LEU A 89 7.11 1.08 6.95
N GLY A 90 5.83 1.34 7.21
CA GLY A 90 5.39 2.30 8.22
C GLY A 90 5.89 1.92 9.61
N ALA A 91 5.82 0.63 9.96
CA ALA A 91 6.35 0.12 11.21
C ALA A 91 7.88 0.27 11.29
N GLU A 92 8.61 -0.02 10.22
CA GLU A 92 10.05 0.16 10.12
C GLU A 92 10.45 1.64 10.27
N CYS A 93 9.76 2.56 9.57
CA CYS A 93 9.98 4.00 9.66
C CYS A 93 9.64 4.58 11.04
N SER A 94 8.76 3.92 11.81
CA SER A 94 8.38 4.35 13.17
C SER A 94 9.42 3.98 14.24
N THR A 95 10.57 3.44 13.86
CA THR A 95 11.68 3.12 14.77
C THR A 95 13.00 3.55 14.17
N THR A 96 14.09 3.49 14.96
CA THR A 96 15.44 3.74 14.45
C THR A 96 16.08 2.43 14.01
N PRO A 97 17.04 2.45 13.06
CA PRO A 97 17.69 1.23 12.58
C PRO A 97 18.29 0.36 13.71
N ASP A 98 18.80 1.00 14.76
CA ASP A 98 19.42 0.33 15.91
C ASP A 98 18.40 -0.19 16.94
N SER A 99 17.10 0.07 16.72
CA SER A 99 16.02 -0.24 17.68
C SER A 99 14.91 -1.10 17.06
N ILE A 100 15.17 -1.72 15.91
CA ILE A 100 14.21 -2.62 15.26
C ILE A 100 13.97 -3.82 16.18
N PRO A 101 12.72 -4.07 16.61
CA PRO A 101 12.41 -5.21 17.46
C PRO A 101 12.70 -6.56 16.81
N ASP A 102 13.16 -7.53 17.60
CA ASP A 102 13.37 -8.89 17.11
C ASP A 102 12.09 -9.47 16.51
N GLY A 103 12.19 -10.02 15.30
CA GLY A 103 11.08 -10.63 14.57
C GLY A 103 10.13 -9.65 13.89
N MET A 104 10.41 -8.34 13.89
CA MET A 104 9.70 -7.38 13.08
C MET A 104 10.01 -7.62 11.59
N GLN A 105 8.98 -7.63 10.76
CA GLN A 105 9.16 -7.68 9.32
C GLN A 105 9.70 -6.33 8.84
N VAL A 106 10.76 -6.38 8.03
CA VAL A 106 11.33 -5.23 7.34
C VAL A 106 11.31 -5.48 5.85
N LEU A 107 11.23 -4.42 5.07
CA LEU A 107 11.28 -4.56 3.62
C LEU A 107 12.66 -5.03 3.15
N SER A 108 12.66 -5.95 2.22
CA SER A 108 13.86 -6.50 1.63
C SER A 108 14.03 -6.07 0.17
N ALA A 109 15.22 -6.26 -0.38
CA ALA A 109 15.48 -6.02 -1.80
C ALA A 109 14.58 -6.90 -2.70
N GLU A 110 14.26 -8.11 -2.25
CA GLU A 110 13.39 -9.03 -2.98
C GLU A 110 11.97 -8.47 -3.17
N SER A 111 11.46 -7.67 -2.25
CA SER A 111 10.16 -6.98 -2.42
C SER A 111 10.19 -6.02 -3.60
N CYS A 112 11.27 -5.25 -3.75
CA CYS A 112 11.46 -4.35 -4.88
C CYS A 112 11.66 -5.11 -6.19
N GLU A 113 12.49 -6.16 -6.18
CA GLU A 113 12.73 -7.01 -7.36
C GLU A 113 11.43 -7.68 -7.85
N ARG A 114 10.60 -8.16 -6.93
CA ARG A 114 9.28 -8.71 -7.25
C ARG A 114 8.41 -7.69 -7.98
N LEU A 115 8.32 -6.45 -7.48
CA LEU A 115 7.51 -5.40 -8.11
C LEU A 115 8.04 -5.05 -9.51
N VAL A 116 9.36 -4.98 -9.68
CA VAL A 116 9.97 -4.74 -11.00
C VAL A 116 9.59 -5.86 -11.97
N ASN A 117 9.73 -7.12 -11.56
CA ASN A 117 9.39 -8.26 -12.41
C ASN A 117 7.89 -8.27 -12.79
N GLU A 118 6.98 -8.00 -11.83
CA GLU A 118 5.54 -7.89 -12.11
C GLU A 118 5.25 -6.76 -13.11
N MET A 119 5.91 -5.60 -12.99
CA MET A 119 5.76 -4.49 -13.96
C MET A 119 6.28 -4.86 -15.35
N ASP A 120 7.42 -5.56 -15.44
CA ASP A 120 7.99 -6.00 -16.70
C ASP A 120 7.07 -7.01 -17.40
N GLU A 121 6.50 -7.96 -16.65
CA GLU A 121 5.50 -8.92 -17.17
C GLU A 121 4.27 -8.19 -17.75
N TRP A 122 3.75 -7.16 -17.05
CA TRP A 122 2.60 -6.39 -17.55
C TRP A 122 2.94 -5.53 -18.77
N LEU A 123 4.18 -5.04 -18.87
CA LEU A 123 4.63 -4.30 -20.04
C LEU A 123 4.65 -5.14 -21.32
N GLU A 124 4.81 -6.47 -21.22
CA GLU A 124 4.73 -7.35 -22.38
C GLU A 124 3.30 -7.45 -22.96
N GLU A 125 2.27 -7.15 -22.17
CA GLU A 125 0.87 -7.23 -22.59
C GLU A 125 0.33 -5.92 -23.21
N VAL A 126 1.09 -4.82 -23.15
CA VAL A 126 0.67 -3.52 -23.65
C VAL A 126 1.53 -3.05 -24.82
N GLU A 127 0.96 -2.17 -25.65
CA GLU A 127 1.72 -1.55 -26.74
C GLU A 127 2.87 -0.69 -26.18
N PRO A 128 4.04 -0.69 -26.85
CA PRO A 128 5.19 0.08 -26.41
C PRO A 128 4.86 1.57 -26.22
N LEU A 129 5.24 2.11 -25.07
CA LEU A 129 5.04 3.52 -24.77
C LEU A 129 5.98 4.38 -25.59
N SER A 130 5.43 5.37 -26.29
CA SER A 130 6.18 6.35 -27.09
C SER A 130 6.31 7.73 -26.42
N SER A 131 5.65 7.92 -25.28
CA SER A 131 5.66 9.18 -24.50
C SER A 131 5.28 8.90 -23.04
N PHE A 132 5.46 9.90 -22.16
CA PHE A 132 4.89 9.85 -20.83
C PHE A 132 3.36 9.85 -20.89
N ILE A 133 2.75 9.03 -20.03
CA ILE A 133 1.29 8.95 -19.87
C ILE A 133 0.90 9.71 -18.59
N LEU A 134 -0.05 10.64 -18.74
CA LEU A 134 -0.64 11.28 -17.57
C LEU A 134 -1.59 10.28 -16.88
N PRO A 135 -1.58 10.21 -15.54
CA PRO A 135 -2.54 9.41 -14.81
C PRO A 135 -3.96 9.82 -15.19
N SER A 136 -4.70 8.91 -15.80
CA SER A 136 -6.07 9.13 -16.24
C SER A 136 -6.81 7.81 -16.33
N GLY A 137 -8.14 7.86 -16.33
CA GLY A 137 -8.95 6.66 -16.43
C GLY A 137 -10.27 6.85 -15.71
N ASN A 138 -10.52 6.05 -14.69
CA ASN A 138 -11.67 6.28 -13.83
C ASN A 138 -11.37 7.42 -12.81
N PRO A 139 -12.38 7.98 -12.09
CA PRO A 139 -12.20 9.15 -11.22
C PRO A 139 -11.17 9.04 -10.10
N ILE A 140 -10.50 7.90 -9.95
CA ILE A 140 -9.57 7.60 -8.85
C ILE A 140 -8.13 7.38 -9.32
N VAL A 141 -7.90 7.39 -10.62
CA VAL A 141 -6.54 7.30 -11.19
C VAL A 141 -5.81 8.61 -11.10
#